data_17ee943496a6f1df8f9dec25d7122224
#
_entry.id   17ee943496a6f1df8f9dec25d7122224
#
_cell.length_a   1.000
_cell.length_b   1.000
_cell.length_c   1.000
_cell.angle_alpha   90.00
_cell.angle_beta   90.00
_cell.angle_gamma   90.00
#
_symmetry.space_group_name_H-M   'P 1'
#
loop_
_entity.id
_entity.type
_entity.pdbx_description
1 polymer ?
#
loop_
_entity_poly.entity_id
_entity_poly.type
_entity_poly.pdbx_seq_one_letter_code
_entity_poly.pdbx_strand_id
1 'polypeptide(L)'
;MPAADSPKALLERYGLKPKYSFGQNFLADERLATRIAEACAASGGSVVELGAGLGALTRPLLASGVSFVLAVERDRDLVPALAQELASDIETGRLQILEEDAKAVDFAAALAGRPRPHVIAGNLPFQITGPLLEKAVHSSTSIERAVFLVQLEVGDRLAAGRATLVVRSLEGDLVKSVGLKFSGVGEHLISGR
;
A
#
# COMPACT_ATOMS: atom_id res chain seq x y z
N MET A 1 5.83 4.72 22.23
CA MET A 1 6.74 5.03 21.12
C MET A 1 6.64 6.53 20.84
N PRO A 2 7.73 7.27 20.58
CA PRO A 2 7.61 8.65 20.11
C PRO A 2 6.76 8.69 18.83
N ALA A 3 5.97 9.75 18.66
CA ALA A 3 5.19 9.96 17.44
C ALA A 3 6.13 9.92 16.23
N ALA A 4 5.72 9.26 15.16
CA ALA A 4 6.52 9.23 13.94
C ALA A 4 6.62 10.65 13.37
N ASP A 5 7.79 11.00 12.86
CA ASP A 5 7.94 12.30 12.21
C ASP A 5 7.02 12.42 11.00
N SER A 6 6.43 13.59 10.83
CA SER A 6 5.60 13.83 9.66
C SER A 6 6.41 13.71 8.36
N PRO A 7 5.79 13.35 7.22
CA PRO A 7 6.50 13.31 5.94
C PRO A 7 7.25 14.61 5.62
N LYS A 8 6.68 15.76 6.00
CA LYS A 8 7.33 17.06 5.84
C LYS A 8 8.61 17.17 6.67
N ALA A 9 8.57 16.78 7.94
CA ALA A 9 9.74 16.81 8.82
C ALA A 9 10.86 15.87 8.31
N LEU A 10 10.49 14.71 7.79
CA LEU A 10 11.45 13.78 7.16
C LEU A 10 12.07 14.36 5.90
N LEU A 11 11.28 14.97 5.02
CA LEU A 11 11.80 15.65 3.83
C LEU A 11 12.83 16.75 4.22
N GLU A 12 12.49 17.57 5.20
CA GLU A 12 13.40 18.62 5.71
C GLU A 12 14.68 18.02 6.32
N ARG A 13 14.56 16.95 7.14
CA ARG A 13 15.71 16.26 7.76
C ARG A 13 16.68 15.71 6.73
N TYR A 14 16.19 15.14 5.65
CA TYR A 14 17.01 14.51 4.60
C TYR A 14 17.33 15.46 3.44
N GLY A 15 16.92 16.73 3.51
CA GLY A 15 17.16 17.72 2.45
C GLY A 15 16.45 17.36 1.13
N LEU A 16 15.35 16.61 1.21
CA LEU A 16 14.60 16.12 0.07
C LEU A 16 13.43 17.05 -0.28
N LYS A 17 12.97 16.97 -1.53
CA LYS A 17 11.81 17.73 -2.01
C LYS A 17 10.84 16.79 -2.72
N PRO A 18 9.51 17.03 -2.58
CA PRO A 18 8.52 16.26 -3.34
C PRO A 18 8.73 16.42 -4.84
N LYS A 19 8.66 15.31 -5.58
CA LYS A 19 8.74 15.31 -7.04
C LYS A 19 7.33 15.24 -7.64
N TYR A 20 6.80 16.36 -8.07
CA TYR A 20 5.47 16.43 -8.70
C TYR A 20 5.34 15.53 -9.95
N SER A 21 6.44 15.33 -10.69
CA SER A 21 6.49 14.43 -11.84
C SER A 21 6.19 12.97 -11.49
N PHE A 22 6.34 12.59 -10.23
CA PHE A 22 6.03 11.24 -9.71
C PHE A 22 4.63 11.17 -9.10
N GLY A 23 3.89 12.28 -9.07
CA GLY A 23 2.58 12.34 -8.41
C GLY A 23 2.66 12.10 -6.90
N GLN A 24 3.81 12.42 -6.27
CA GLN A 24 4.03 12.18 -4.85
C GLN A 24 3.04 12.99 -4.00
N ASN A 25 2.10 12.28 -3.39
CA ASN A 25 1.21 12.76 -2.35
C ASN A 25 1.49 11.94 -1.09
N PHE A 26 2.27 12.50 -0.18
CA PHE A 26 2.61 11.79 1.06
C PHE A 26 1.40 11.66 1.97
N LEU A 27 1.16 10.47 2.47
CA LEU A 27 0.10 10.20 3.45
C LEU A 27 0.50 10.84 4.78
N ALA A 28 -0.19 11.92 5.16
CA ALA A 28 0.08 12.66 6.39
C ALA A 28 -0.88 12.29 7.53
N ASP A 29 -2.01 11.64 7.22
CA ASP A 29 -2.99 11.21 8.21
C ASP A 29 -2.59 9.84 8.78
N GLU A 30 -2.05 9.87 10.00
CA GLU A 30 -1.63 8.66 10.74
C GLU A 30 -2.80 7.74 11.06
N ARG A 31 -4.00 8.28 11.32
CA ARG A 31 -5.19 7.47 11.60
C ARG A 31 -5.61 6.69 10.36
N LEU A 32 -5.57 7.35 9.20
CA LEU A 32 -5.87 6.72 7.94
C LEU A 32 -4.83 5.64 7.60
N ALA A 33 -3.54 5.93 7.80
CA ALA A 33 -2.46 4.94 7.61
C ALA A 33 -2.66 3.71 8.51
N THR A 34 -2.99 3.91 9.78
CA THR A 34 -3.29 2.83 10.72
C THR A 34 -4.48 1.98 10.26
N ARG A 35 -5.57 2.61 9.82
CA ARG A 35 -6.75 1.89 9.32
C ARG A 35 -6.47 1.08 8.05
N ILE A 36 -5.62 1.59 7.17
CA ILE A 36 -5.16 0.83 5.99
C ILE A 36 -4.34 -0.38 6.45
N ALA A 37 -3.41 -0.18 7.37
CA ALA A 37 -2.58 -1.25 7.91
C ALA A 37 -3.40 -2.34 8.62
N GLU A 38 -4.39 -1.96 9.43
CA GLU A 38 -5.33 -2.89 10.06
C GLU A 38 -6.14 -3.71 9.03
N ALA A 39 -6.55 -3.06 7.93
CA ALA A 39 -7.23 -3.75 6.84
C ALA A 39 -6.30 -4.74 6.11
N CYS A 40 -4.99 -4.54 6.15
CA CYS A 40 -4.00 -5.46 5.59
C CYS A 40 -3.64 -6.59 6.55
N ALA A 41 -3.67 -6.34 7.86
CA ALA A 41 -3.09 -7.19 8.91
C ALA A 41 -3.91 -8.44 9.26
N ALA A 42 -4.99 -8.74 8.56
CA ALA A 42 -5.79 -9.92 8.86
C ALA A 42 -4.91 -11.20 8.82
N SER A 43 -4.44 -11.63 9.99
CA SER A 43 -3.78 -12.93 10.22
C SER A 43 -2.27 -13.03 9.95
N GLY A 44 -1.50 -11.96 10.13
CA GLY A 44 -0.03 -12.08 10.14
C GLY A 44 0.64 -12.38 8.78
N GLY A 45 -0.02 -12.05 7.67
CA GLY A 45 0.46 -12.31 6.32
C GLY A 45 1.61 -11.40 5.85
N SER A 46 1.81 -11.34 4.55
CA SER A 46 2.85 -10.52 3.92
C SER A 46 2.25 -9.48 2.99
N VAL A 47 2.84 -8.30 2.96
CA VAL A 47 2.33 -7.16 2.20
C VAL A 47 3.36 -6.68 1.19
N VAL A 48 2.93 -6.45 -0.07
CA VAL A 48 3.64 -5.58 -1.01
C VAL A 48 3.03 -4.18 -0.90
N GLU A 49 3.80 -3.23 -0.43
CA GLU A 49 3.42 -1.82 -0.40
C GLU A 49 3.91 -1.12 -1.65
N LEU A 50 3.02 -0.44 -2.38
CA LEU A 50 3.31 0.27 -3.61
C LEU A 50 3.44 1.77 -3.35
N GLY A 51 4.63 2.34 -3.58
CA GLY A 51 4.93 3.73 -3.33
C GLY A 51 5.15 4.03 -1.85
N ALA A 52 6.12 3.37 -1.24
CA ALA A 52 6.39 3.47 0.19
C ALA A 52 6.79 4.87 0.66
N GLY A 53 7.39 5.68 -0.22
CA GLY A 53 7.80 7.05 0.09
C GLY A 53 8.78 7.10 1.26
N LEU A 54 8.41 7.82 2.31
CA LEU A 54 9.17 7.91 3.56
C LEU A 54 8.61 7.02 4.67
N GLY A 55 7.83 6.00 4.32
CA GLY A 55 7.37 4.98 5.26
C GLY A 55 6.11 5.33 6.06
N ALA A 56 5.32 6.30 5.58
CA ALA A 56 4.10 6.72 6.28
C ALA A 56 3.07 5.59 6.43
N LEU A 57 2.99 4.66 5.46
CA LEU A 57 2.16 3.46 5.56
C LEU A 57 2.99 2.24 5.99
N THR A 58 4.29 2.17 5.63
CA THR A 58 5.17 1.07 6.00
C THR A 58 5.24 0.86 7.52
N ARG A 59 5.39 1.97 8.30
CA ARG A 59 5.45 1.89 9.78
C ARG A 59 4.19 1.28 10.39
N PRO A 60 2.98 1.78 10.09
CA PRO A 60 1.74 1.16 10.57
C PRO A 60 1.59 -0.30 10.13
N LEU A 61 1.97 -0.67 8.90
CA LEU A 61 1.97 -2.06 8.44
C LEU A 61 2.85 -2.95 9.35
N LEU A 62 4.08 -2.53 9.61
CA LEU A 62 5.00 -3.25 10.49
C LEU A 62 4.49 -3.33 11.93
N ALA A 63 3.78 -2.30 12.40
CA ALA A 63 3.18 -2.26 13.73
C ALA A 63 1.89 -3.08 13.84
N SER A 64 1.18 -3.35 12.74
CA SER A 64 -0.12 -4.02 12.74
C SER A 64 -0.04 -5.55 12.88
N GLY A 65 1.16 -6.13 12.96
CA GLY A 65 1.36 -7.57 13.12
C GLY A 65 1.50 -8.35 11.81
N VAL A 66 1.66 -7.70 10.65
CA VAL A 66 2.09 -8.39 9.42
C VAL A 66 3.49 -8.97 9.63
N SER A 67 3.71 -10.15 9.06
CA SER A 67 4.97 -10.88 9.22
C SER A 67 6.09 -10.30 8.35
N PHE A 68 5.73 -9.75 7.18
CA PHE A 68 6.70 -9.23 6.23
C PHE A 68 6.09 -8.11 5.36
N VAL A 69 6.89 -7.09 5.09
CA VAL A 69 6.57 -6.00 4.15
C VAL A 69 7.65 -5.92 3.08
N LEU A 70 7.24 -5.96 1.81
CA LEU A 70 8.05 -5.53 0.68
C LEU A 70 7.63 -4.11 0.31
N ALA A 71 8.44 -3.12 0.66
CA ALA A 71 8.21 -1.72 0.35
C ALA A 71 8.81 -1.38 -1.03
N VAL A 72 7.94 -1.13 -2.00
CA VAL A 72 8.36 -0.75 -3.37
C VAL A 72 8.35 0.76 -3.49
N GLU A 73 9.50 1.33 -3.83
CA GLU A 73 9.65 2.77 -4.06
C GLU A 73 10.50 3.02 -5.32
N ARG A 74 9.98 3.84 -6.23
CA ARG A 74 10.70 4.16 -7.48
C ARG A 74 11.65 5.34 -7.35
N ASP A 75 11.43 6.20 -6.36
CA ASP A 75 12.26 7.38 -6.15
C ASP A 75 13.52 7.01 -5.37
N ARG A 76 14.61 6.81 -6.10
CA ARG A 76 15.92 6.49 -5.53
C ARG A 76 16.45 7.49 -4.50
N ASP A 77 15.92 8.73 -4.49
CA ASP A 77 16.33 9.71 -3.49
C ASP A 77 15.62 9.48 -2.15
N LEU A 78 14.45 8.84 -2.16
CA LEU A 78 13.69 8.48 -0.94
C LEU A 78 14.18 7.15 -0.32
N VAL A 79 14.66 6.22 -1.15
CA VAL A 79 15.04 4.86 -0.70
C VAL A 79 16.08 4.87 0.43
N PRO A 80 17.17 5.67 0.39
CA PRO A 80 18.14 5.72 1.49
C PRO A 80 17.56 6.24 2.79
N ALA A 81 16.70 7.27 2.72
CA ALA A 81 16.03 7.83 3.88
C ALA A 81 15.05 6.80 4.51
N LEU A 82 14.24 6.12 3.67
CA LEU A 82 13.35 5.05 4.11
C LEU A 82 14.14 3.91 4.79
N ALA A 83 15.26 3.50 4.21
CA ALA A 83 16.12 2.45 4.76
C ALA A 83 16.72 2.84 6.12
N GLN A 84 17.17 4.07 6.26
CA GLN A 84 17.71 4.57 7.51
C GLN A 84 16.64 4.64 8.60
N GLU A 85 15.47 5.14 8.27
CA GLU A 85 14.34 5.29 9.21
C GLU A 85 13.77 3.94 9.69
N LEU A 86 13.93 2.87 8.92
CA LEU A 86 13.39 1.54 9.20
C LEU A 86 14.48 0.45 9.27
N ALA A 87 15.72 0.85 9.61
CA ALA A 87 16.87 -0.04 9.65
C ALA A 87 16.64 -1.28 10.53
N SER A 88 16.04 -1.12 11.69
CA SER A 88 15.74 -2.23 12.61
C SER A 88 14.81 -3.29 12.01
N ASP A 89 13.79 -2.87 11.23
CA ASP A 89 12.88 -3.81 10.57
C ASP A 89 13.54 -4.53 9.39
N ILE A 90 14.49 -3.86 8.72
CA ILE A 90 15.32 -4.48 7.69
C ILE A 90 16.26 -5.51 8.32
N GLU A 91 16.96 -5.18 9.39
CA GLU A 91 17.88 -6.08 10.10
C GLU A 91 17.18 -7.32 10.64
N THR A 92 15.94 -7.18 11.10
CA THR A 92 15.13 -8.32 11.57
C THR A 92 14.49 -9.14 10.45
N GLY A 93 14.66 -8.72 9.19
CA GLY A 93 14.08 -9.38 8.02
C GLY A 93 12.57 -9.19 7.84
N ARG A 94 11.96 -8.30 8.63
CA ARG A 94 10.53 -7.98 8.52
C ARG A 94 10.21 -7.00 7.38
N LEU A 95 11.20 -6.22 6.96
CA LEU A 95 11.10 -5.26 5.87
C LEU A 95 12.17 -5.55 4.81
N GLN A 96 11.76 -5.50 3.56
CA GLN A 96 12.65 -5.38 2.41
C GLN A 96 12.23 -4.17 1.59
N ILE A 97 13.18 -3.36 1.14
CA ILE A 97 12.93 -2.24 0.25
C ILE A 97 13.37 -2.66 -1.17
N LEU A 98 12.50 -2.40 -2.13
CA LEU A 98 12.76 -2.62 -3.54
C LEU A 98 12.67 -1.30 -4.30
N GLU A 99 13.80 -0.83 -4.83
CA GLU A 99 13.84 0.31 -5.74
C GLU A 99 13.37 -0.12 -7.12
N GLU A 100 12.07 0.07 -7.40
CA GLU A 100 11.47 -0.35 -8.67
C GLU A 100 10.15 0.43 -8.95
N ASP A 101 9.76 0.51 -10.23
CA ASP A 101 8.42 0.97 -10.59
C ASP A 101 7.38 -0.11 -10.20
N ALA A 102 6.39 0.28 -9.40
CA ALA A 102 5.31 -0.62 -8.98
C ALA A 102 4.62 -1.36 -10.13
N LYS A 103 4.60 -0.76 -11.32
CA LYS A 103 4.07 -1.40 -12.53
C LYS A 103 4.91 -2.59 -13.02
N ALA A 104 6.22 -2.59 -12.74
CA ALA A 104 7.13 -3.64 -13.17
C ALA A 104 7.15 -4.84 -12.20
N VAL A 105 6.79 -4.65 -10.93
CA VAL A 105 6.86 -5.68 -9.87
C VAL A 105 5.88 -6.81 -10.12
N ASP A 106 6.35 -8.04 -10.24
CA ASP A 106 5.49 -9.23 -10.18
C ASP A 106 5.11 -9.52 -8.72
N PHE A 107 3.87 -9.25 -8.35
CA PHE A 107 3.40 -9.36 -6.96
C PHE A 107 3.42 -10.80 -6.45
N ALA A 108 3.11 -11.78 -7.30
CA ALA A 108 3.12 -13.18 -6.93
C ALA A 108 4.55 -13.68 -6.67
N ALA A 109 5.48 -13.35 -7.57
CA ALA A 109 6.90 -13.69 -7.40
C ALA A 109 7.52 -12.97 -6.20
N ALA A 110 7.16 -11.71 -5.96
CA ALA A 110 7.68 -10.89 -4.88
C ALA A 110 7.33 -11.43 -3.48
N LEU A 111 6.19 -12.11 -3.33
CA LEU A 111 5.75 -12.73 -2.08
C LEU A 111 5.89 -14.26 -2.07
N ALA A 112 6.50 -14.86 -3.09
CA ALA A 112 6.70 -16.29 -3.14
C ALA A 112 7.48 -16.81 -1.90
N GLY A 113 6.92 -17.83 -1.24
CA GLY A 113 7.51 -18.40 -0.01
C GLY A 113 7.35 -17.56 1.26
N ARG A 114 6.69 -16.41 1.19
CA ARG A 114 6.38 -15.57 2.36
C ARG A 114 5.08 -16.06 3.03
N PRO A 115 4.89 -15.74 4.33
CA PRO A 115 3.66 -16.09 5.03
C PRO A 115 2.40 -15.51 4.35
N ARG A 116 1.36 -16.32 4.27
CA ARG A 116 0.05 -15.90 3.75
C ARG A 116 -0.83 -15.36 4.90
N PRO A 117 -1.86 -14.54 4.64
CA PRO A 117 -2.31 -14.10 3.30
C PRO A 117 -1.33 -13.10 2.65
N HIS A 118 -1.31 -13.09 1.31
CA HIS A 118 -0.57 -12.12 0.52
C HIS A 118 -1.47 -10.92 0.21
N VAL A 119 -1.00 -9.73 0.53
CA VAL A 119 -1.78 -8.49 0.41
C VAL A 119 -0.99 -7.47 -0.41
N ILE A 120 -1.68 -6.69 -1.24
CA ILE A 120 -1.12 -5.50 -1.87
C ILE A 120 -1.71 -4.28 -1.15
N ALA A 121 -0.87 -3.32 -0.80
CA ALA A 121 -1.30 -2.06 -0.22
C ALA A 121 -0.64 -0.87 -0.91
N GLY A 122 -1.23 0.32 -0.81
CA GLY A 122 -0.57 1.53 -1.28
C GLY A 122 -1.45 2.76 -1.28
N ASN A 123 -0.78 3.92 -1.16
CA ASN A 123 -1.35 5.23 -1.45
C ASN A 123 -1.01 5.57 -2.90
N LEU A 124 -1.96 5.30 -3.83
CA LEU A 124 -1.64 5.28 -5.26
C LEU A 124 -1.67 6.68 -5.89
N PRO A 125 -0.58 7.08 -6.60
CA PRO A 125 -0.59 8.27 -7.45
C PRO A 125 -1.66 8.16 -8.55
N PHE A 126 -2.37 9.25 -8.84
CA PHE A 126 -3.47 9.30 -9.80
C PHE A 126 -3.15 8.69 -11.17
N GLN A 127 -1.95 8.99 -11.66
CA GLN A 127 -1.51 8.64 -13.02
C GLN A 127 -1.35 7.13 -13.22
N ILE A 128 -1.13 6.36 -12.17
CA ILE A 128 -0.86 4.92 -12.24
C ILE A 128 -1.90 4.06 -11.51
N THR A 129 -2.91 4.69 -10.92
CA THR A 129 -3.97 3.97 -10.18
C THR A 129 -4.68 2.94 -11.05
N GLY A 130 -5.14 3.30 -12.25
CA GLY A 130 -5.84 2.37 -13.15
C GLY A 130 -5.01 1.13 -13.49
N PRO A 131 -3.80 1.28 -14.06
CA PRO A 131 -2.91 0.15 -14.34
C PRO A 131 -2.57 -0.73 -13.14
N LEU A 132 -2.40 -0.14 -11.94
CA LEU A 132 -2.10 -0.93 -10.74
C LEU A 132 -3.33 -1.69 -10.22
N LEU A 133 -4.52 -1.11 -10.33
CA LEU A 133 -5.77 -1.80 -10.01
C LEU A 133 -5.98 -3.01 -10.94
N GLU A 134 -5.83 -2.81 -12.25
CA GLU A 134 -5.92 -3.90 -13.24
C GLU A 134 -4.91 -5.00 -12.94
N LYS A 135 -3.67 -4.64 -12.63
CA LYS A 135 -2.62 -5.60 -12.26
C LYS A 135 -2.95 -6.36 -10.98
N ALA A 136 -3.48 -5.70 -9.96
CA ALA A 136 -3.91 -6.34 -8.73
C ALA A 136 -5.03 -7.36 -8.99
N VAL A 137 -5.97 -7.01 -9.88
CA VAL A 137 -7.04 -7.93 -10.35
C VAL A 137 -6.45 -9.17 -11.01
N HIS A 138 -5.53 -9.01 -11.96
CA HIS A 138 -4.90 -10.12 -12.64
C HIS A 138 -4.05 -11.01 -11.71
N SER A 139 -3.61 -10.48 -10.58
CA SER A 139 -2.85 -11.22 -9.56
C SER A 139 -3.72 -11.97 -8.55
N SER A 140 -5.05 -11.99 -8.70
CA SER A 140 -6.03 -12.54 -7.75
C SER A 140 -5.87 -14.03 -7.41
N THR A 141 -5.17 -14.79 -8.22
CA THR A 141 -4.84 -16.21 -7.93
C THR A 141 -3.77 -16.37 -6.85
N SER A 142 -2.97 -15.34 -6.62
CA SER A 142 -1.81 -15.37 -5.70
C SER A 142 -1.90 -14.32 -4.60
N ILE A 143 -2.81 -13.36 -4.75
CA ILE A 143 -3.03 -12.23 -3.85
C ILE A 143 -4.44 -12.32 -3.29
N GLU A 144 -4.58 -12.45 -1.98
CA GLU A 144 -5.89 -12.60 -1.34
C GLU A 144 -6.60 -11.28 -1.12
N ARG A 145 -5.86 -10.16 -1.08
CA ARG A 145 -6.43 -8.83 -0.80
C ARG A 145 -5.60 -7.72 -1.41
N ALA A 146 -6.29 -6.66 -1.84
CA ALA A 146 -5.66 -5.39 -2.19
C ALA A 146 -6.36 -4.25 -1.43
N VAL A 147 -5.57 -3.38 -0.80
CA VAL A 147 -6.03 -2.23 0.00
C VAL A 147 -5.35 -0.97 -0.51
N PHE A 148 -6.11 -0.12 -1.18
CA PHE A 148 -5.56 1.09 -1.78
C PHE A 148 -6.26 2.35 -1.27
N LEU A 149 -5.47 3.37 -1.01
CA LEU A 149 -5.97 4.74 -0.95
C LEU A 149 -5.96 5.30 -2.37
N VAL A 150 -7.14 5.71 -2.83
CA VAL A 150 -7.33 6.28 -4.16
C VAL A 150 -8.22 7.52 -4.07
N GLN A 151 -8.26 8.35 -5.13
CA GLN A 151 -9.18 9.48 -5.19
C GLN A 151 -10.65 9.04 -5.14
N LEU A 152 -11.49 9.92 -4.62
CA LEU A 152 -12.93 9.69 -4.48
C LEU A 152 -13.58 9.33 -5.83
N GLU A 153 -13.25 10.06 -6.90
CA GLU A 153 -13.80 9.84 -8.23
C GLU A 153 -13.43 8.46 -8.79
N VAL A 154 -12.21 7.99 -8.51
CA VAL A 154 -11.78 6.64 -8.87
C VAL A 154 -12.57 5.62 -8.07
N GLY A 155 -12.76 5.87 -6.77
CA GLY A 155 -13.57 5.05 -5.88
C GLY A 155 -15.02 4.94 -6.34
N ASP A 156 -15.66 6.04 -6.69
CA ASP A 156 -17.03 6.07 -7.18
C ASP A 156 -17.20 5.31 -8.50
N ARG A 157 -16.25 5.45 -9.42
CA ARG A 157 -16.25 4.69 -10.68
C ARG A 157 -16.10 3.19 -10.45
N LEU A 158 -15.26 2.79 -9.51
CA LEU A 158 -15.09 1.39 -9.12
C LEU A 158 -16.33 0.85 -8.39
N ALA A 159 -16.99 1.70 -7.59
CA ALA A 159 -18.23 1.36 -6.89
C ALA A 159 -19.42 1.15 -7.82
N ALA A 160 -19.46 1.83 -8.95
CA ALA A 160 -20.48 1.67 -9.98
C ALA A 160 -20.32 0.37 -10.78
N GLY A 161 -19.13 -0.26 -10.75
CA GLY A 161 -18.83 -1.55 -11.36
C GLY A 161 -18.86 -2.69 -10.32
N ARG A 162 -18.83 -3.93 -10.78
CA ARG A 162 -18.83 -5.10 -9.89
C ARG A 162 -17.42 -5.43 -9.41
N ALA A 163 -16.84 -4.52 -8.61
CA ALA A 163 -15.50 -4.72 -8.09
C ALA A 163 -15.48 -4.53 -6.56
N THR A 164 -14.80 -5.37 -5.76
CA THR A 164 -14.58 -5.05 -4.34
C THR A 164 -13.24 -4.36 -4.16
N LEU A 165 -13.28 -3.06 -3.96
CA LEU A 165 -12.17 -2.23 -3.58
C LEU A 165 -12.54 -1.51 -2.28
N VAL A 166 -11.66 -1.51 -1.30
CA VAL A 166 -11.84 -0.64 -0.13
C VAL A 166 -11.32 0.73 -0.50
N VAL A 167 -12.23 1.64 -0.80
CA VAL A 167 -11.89 3.02 -1.15
C VAL A 167 -12.18 3.94 0.02
N ARG A 168 -11.21 4.81 0.33
CA ARG A 168 -11.40 5.88 1.32
C ARG A 168 -11.08 7.22 0.72
N SER A 169 -11.87 8.26 1.10
CA SER A 169 -11.57 9.64 0.73
C SER A 169 -10.34 10.15 1.45
N LEU A 170 -9.72 11.21 0.92
CA LEU A 170 -8.64 11.94 1.60
C LEU A 170 -9.08 12.55 2.94
N GLU A 171 -10.37 12.71 3.17
CA GLU A 171 -10.98 13.22 4.41
C GLU A 171 -11.21 12.13 5.47
N GLY A 172 -10.79 10.88 5.19
CA GLY A 172 -10.78 9.79 6.16
C GLY A 172 -12.07 8.99 6.28
N ASP A 173 -13.14 9.39 5.59
CA ASP A 173 -14.39 8.63 5.60
C ASP A 173 -14.32 7.39 4.73
N LEU A 174 -14.92 6.30 5.22
CA LEU A 174 -15.13 5.10 4.41
C LEU A 174 -16.09 5.46 3.27
N VAL A 175 -15.55 5.69 2.09
CA VAL A 175 -16.35 6.12 0.95
C VAL A 175 -17.19 4.98 0.42
N LYS A 176 -16.62 3.80 0.29
CA LYS A 176 -17.35 2.58 -0.09
C LYS A 176 -16.47 1.35 0.04
N SER A 177 -17.06 0.23 0.45
CA SER A 177 -16.53 -1.11 0.23
C SER A 177 -17.18 -1.64 -1.05
N VAL A 178 -16.41 -1.97 -2.07
CA VAL A 178 -16.89 -2.42 -3.37
C VAL A 178 -16.33 -3.80 -3.66
N GLY A 179 -17.20 -4.80 -3.85
CA GLY A 179 -16.80 -6.17 -4.16
C GLY A 179 -16.50 -6.37 -5.64
N LEU A 180 -15.27 -6.73 -6.00
CA LEU A 180 -14.91 -7.21 -7.34
C LEU A 180 -15.36 -8.65 -7.51
N LYS A 181 -16.25 -8.88 -8.47
CA LYS A 181 -16.63 -10.23 -8.92
C LYS A 181 -15.74 -10.59 -10.10
N PHE A 182 -14.79 -11.49 -9.89
CA PHE A 182 -14.00 -12.04 -10.99
C PHE A 182 -14.81 -13.18 -11.65
N SER A 183 -15.07 -13.06 -12.96
CA SER A 183 -15.58 -14.19 -13.74
C SER A 183 -14.44 -15.18 -13.96
N GLY A 184 -14.45 -16.30 -13.24
CA GLY A 184 -13.55 -17.41 -13.51
C GLY A 184 -12.80 -18.01 -12.32
N VAL A 185 -12.70 -17.35 -11.18
CA VAL A 185 -12.08 -17.92 -9.97
C VAL A 185 -12.83 -17.39 -8.75
N GLY A 186 -13.42 -18.28 -7.96
CA GLY A 186 -14.06 -18.14 -6.67
C GLY A 186 -14.59 -16.76 -6.23
N GLU A 187 -15.85 -16.73 -5.84
CA GLU A 187 -16.48 -15.54 -5.24
C GLU A 187 -15.85 -15.23 -3.89
N HIS A 188 -15.16 -14.12 -3.76
CA HIS A 188 -14.83 -13.53 -2.47
C HIS A 188 -15.68 -12.29 -2.25
N LEU A 189 -16.78 -12.45 -1.52
CA LEU A 189 -17.60 -11.36 -1.00
C LEU A 189 -16.92 -10.80 0.26
N ILE A 190 -16.46 -9.57 0.22
CA ILE A 190 -16.22 -8.79 1.43
C ILE A 190 -17.36 -7.77 1.51
N SER A 191 -18.39 -8.08 2.29
CA SER A 191 -19.41 -7.12 2.66
C SER A 191 -18.93 -6.35 3.88
N GLY A 192 -18.66 -5.07 3.72
CA GLY A 192 -18.56 -4.11 4.82
C GLY A 192 -19.77 -3.18 4.76
N ARG A 193 -20.58 -3.17 5.82
CA ARG A 193 -21.55 -2.10 6.08
C ARG A 193 -20.85 -0.91 6.67
#